data_b8c2862387703a6d558cb14844da96ca
#
_entry.id   b8c2862387703a6d558cb14844da96ca
#
_cell.length_a   1.000
_cell.length_b   1.000
_cell.length_c   1.000
_cell.angle_alpha   90.00
_cell.angle_beta   90.00
_cell.angle_gamma   90.00
#
_symmetry.space_group_name_H-M   'P 1'
#
loop_
_entity.id
_entity.type
_entity.pdbx_description
1 polymer ?
#
loop_
_entity_poly.entity_id
_entity_poly.type
_entity_poly.pdbx_seq_one_letter_code
_entity_poly.pdbx_strand_id
1 'polypeptide(L)'
;AFFFIFFFISGGPIFFDFSYGIIAAVISIILGFFIPSKFKMYYFIIVPITLYILLKYVFFYEELIELGKLESLEWVETGAWGGLSLTFIVSFFCLIFCFPVGLFLSLGRRSDLPIIKYISIGFIEFWRGVPLITVLFMSSVMFPMFLPQDMFIDKLVRVIIAISLFEAAYVAEVIRGGLQALPKGQYDAAKSLGMGYWKLHILVILPQALKLVIPGIANTFLALVKDTPLIFVVGLLEIVGMLNLAKTNPEWLGFAMEGYVFASLVFFIICYAMSKYSYNLEQKYKTDR
;
A
#
# COMPACT_ATOMS: atom_id res chain seq x y z
N ALA A 1 -10.86 1.79 -2.76
CA ALA A 1 -10.18 1.95 -1.46
C ALA A 1 -11.20 2.18 -0.34
N PHE A 2 -12.11 3.17 -0.45
CA PHE A 2 -13.14 3.45 0.57
C PHE A 2 -14.10 2.26 0.80
N PHE A 3 -14.47 1.54 -0.25
CA PHE A 3 -15.35 0.37 -0.18
C PHE A 3 -14.68 -0.83 0.52
N PHE A 4 -13.37 -1.03 0.32
CA PHE A 4 -12.63 -2.09 1.01
C PHE A 4 -12.51 -1.80 2.52
N ILE A 5 -12.30 -0.54 2.89
CA ILE A 5 -12.29 -0.11 4.30
C ILE A 5 -13.68 -0.33 4.93
N PHE A 6 -14.76 -0.03 4.20
CA PHE A 6 -16.14 -0.24 4.67
C PHE A 6 -16.47 -1.74 4.83
N PHE A 7 -15.97 -2.59 3.94
CA PHE A 7 -16.14 -4.04 4.01
C PHE A 7 -15.46 -4.64 5.27
N PHE A 8 -14.23 -4.18 5.58
CA PHE A 8 -13.51 -4.60 6.79
C PHE A 8 -14.12 -4.02 8.09
N ILE A 9 -14.84 -2.91 8.02
CA ILE A 9 -15.46 -2.27 9.18
C ILE A 9 -16.85 -2.84 9.47
N SER A 10 -17.63 -3.22 8.48
CA SER A 10 -19.05 -3.58 8.65
C SER A 10 -19.33 -5.08 8.91
N GLY A 11 -18.36 -5.98 8.72
CA GLY A 11 -18.46 -7.39 9.14
C GLY A 11 -19.66 -8.19 8.63
N GLY A 12 -20.37 -7.76 7.57
CA GLY A 12 -21.63 -8.38 7.21
C GLY A 12 -21.87 -8.58 5.69
N PRO A 13 -22.64 -9.63 5.34
CA PRO A 13 -22.79 -10.13 3.97
C PRO A 13 -23.82 -9.41 3.07
N ILE A 14 -24.41 -8.30 3.47
CA ILE A 14 -25.66 -7.75 2.87
C ILE A 14 -25.46 -6.88 1.59
N PHE A 15 -24.22 -6.55 1.18
CA PHE A 15 -23.98 -5.67 0.03
C PHE A 15 -23.25 -6.35 -1.14
N PHE A 16 -23.34 -7.64 -1.26
CA PHE A 16 -22.45 -8.43 -2.12
C PHE A 16 -22.72 -8.28 -3.63
N ASP A 17 -23.97 -8.14 -4.09
CA ASP A 17 -24.29 -8.26 -5.51
C ASP A 17 -23.92 -7.04 -6.38
N PHE A 18 -23.98 -5.83 -5.85
CA PHE A 18 -23.65 -4.60 -6.61
C PHE A 18 -22.19 -4.17 -6.46
N SER A 19 -21.55 -4.53 -5.36
CA SER A 19 -20.21 -4.07 -4.98
C SER A 19 -19.10 -4.68 -5.85
N TYR A 20 -19.24 -5.92 -6.30
CA TYR A 20 -18.21 -6.59 -7.09
C TYR A 20 -18.02 -6.01 -8.48
N GLY A 21 -19.11 -5.60 -9.14
CA GLY A 21 -19.03 -4.91 -10.42
C GLY A 21 -18.32 -3.55 -10.29
N ILE A 22 -18.60 -2.82 -9.21
CA ILE A 22 -17.95 -1.53 -8.92
C ILE A 22 -16.48 -1.73 -8.54
N ILE A 23 -16.16 -2.72 -7.71
CA ILE A 23 -14.76 -3.05 -7.35
C ILE A 23 -13.96 -3.46 -8.58
N ALA A 24 -14.51 -4.33 -9.43
CA ALA A 24 -13.90 -4.75 -10.67
C ALA A 24 -13.65 -3.56 -11.62
N ALA A 25 -14.62 -2.65 -11.75
CA ALA A 25 -14.49 -1.45 -12.55
C ALA A 25 -13.43 -0.48 -12.00
N VAL A 26 -13.40 -0.24 -10.69
CA VAL A 26 -12.43 0.65 -10.04
C VAL A 26 -11.01 0.08 -10.15
N ILE A 27 -10.82 -1.20 -9.90
CA ILE A 27 -9.50 -1.87 -10.07
C ILE A 27 -9.07 -1.80 -11.54
N SER A 28 -9.98 -2.05 -12.48
CA SER A 28 -9.70 -1.96 -13.92
C SER A 28 -9.33 -0.54 -14.36
N ILE A 29 -9.98 0.48 -13.82
CA ILE A 29 -9.65 1.89 -14.09
C ILE A 29 -8.25 2.23 -13.56
N ILE A 30 -7.94 1.85 -12.32
CA ILE A 30 -6.63 2.12 -11.69
C ILE A 30 -5.51 1.43 -12.47
N LEU A 31 -5.66 0.16 -12.77
CA LEU A 31 -4.67 -0.59 -13.53
C LEU A 31 -4.56 -0.10 -14.98
N GLY A 32 -5.64 0.39 -15.58
CA GLY A 32 -5.66 0.97 -16.94
C GLY A 32 -4.80 2.22 -17.10
N PHE A 33 -4.51 2.95 -16.03
CA PHE A 33 -3.59 4.09 -16.06
C PHE A 33 -2.14 3.68 -16.33
N PHE A 34 -1.75 2.44 -15.99
CA PHE A 34 -0.37 1.94 -16.13
C PHE A 34 -0.10 1.24 -17.47
N ILE A 35 -1.13 1.08 -18.31
CA ILE A 35 -1.01 0.32 -19.57
C ILE A 35 -0.70 1.25 -20.76
N PRO A 36 0.24 0.84 -21.65
CA PRO A 36 0.57 1.58 -22.85
C PRO A 36 -0.66 1.81 -23.74
N SER A 37 -0.73 2.98 -24.39
CA SER A 37 -1.89 3.45 -25.15
C SER A 37 -2.39 2.47 -26.24
N LYS A 38 -1.50 1.65 -26.81
CA LYS A 38 -1.84 0.64 -27.84
C LYS A 38 -2.73 -0.51 -27.33
N PHE A 39 -2.71 -0.79 -26.02
CA PHE A 39 -3.45 -1.90 -25.41
C PHE A 39 -4.65 -1.45 -24.58
N LYS A 40 -4.87 -0.14 -24.40
CA LYS A 40 -5.93 0.38 -23.53
C LYS A 40 -7.33 -0.13 -23.90
N MET A 41 -7.66 -0.22 -25.17
CA MET A 41 -8.98 -0.65 -25.62
C MET A 41 -9.26 -2.12 -25.27
N TYR A 42 -8.30 -3.01 -25.50
CA TYR A 42 -8.43 -4.43 -25.13
C TYR A 42 -8.47 -4.62 -23.62
N TYR A 43 -7.70 -3.82 -22.89
CA TYR A 43 -7.64 -3.87 -21.44
C TYR A 43 -8.99 -3.47 -20.80
N PHE A 44 -9.59 -2.38 -21.24
CA PHE A 44 -10.89 -1.91 -20.71
C PHE A 44 -12.06 -2.86 -20.99
N ILE A 45 -11.91 -3.77 -21.97
CA ILE A 45 -12.92 -4.78 -22.31
C ILE A 45 -12.61 -6.11 -21.61
N ILE A 46 -11.37 -6.60 -21.73
CA ILE A 46 -10.99 -7.95 -21.28
C ILE A 46 -10.90 -8.03 -19.74
N VAL A 47 -10.33 -7.03 -19.08
CA VAL A 47 -10.12 -7.11 -17.62
C VAL A 47 -11.40 -7.02 -16.80
N PRO A 48 -12.37 -6.13 -17.10
CA PRO A 48 -13.67 -6.17 -16.44
C PRO A 48 -14.42 -7.47 -16.67
N ILE A 49 -14.35 -8.04 -17.87
CA ILE A 49 -15.01 -9.30 -18.21
C ILE A 49 -14.36 -10.47 -17.47
N THR A 50 -13.02 -10.57 -17.49
CA THR A 50 -12.30 -11.64 -16.77
C THR A 50 -12.48 -11.52 -15.26
N LEU A 51 -12.47 -10.31 -14.73
CA LEU A 51 -12.68 -10.07 -13.31
C LEU A 51 -14.12 -10.37 -12.90
N TYR A 52 -15.10 -10.01 -13.74
CA TYR A 52 -16.51 -10.37 -13.55
C TYR A 52 -16.72 -11.88 -13.59
N ILE A 53 -16.10 -12.59 -14.55
CA ILE A 53 -16.17 -14.05 -14.64
C ILE A 53 -15.52 -14.68 -13.39
N LEU A 54 -14.39 -14.18 -12.95
CA LEU A 54 -13.67 -14.68 -11.78
C LEU A 54 -14.47 -14.47 -10.49
N LEU A 55 -15.11 -13.31 -10.36
CA LEU A 55 -16.01 -13.00 -9.25
C LEU A 55 -17.26 -13.87 -9.30
N LYS A 56 -17.86 -14.05 -10.49
CA LYS A 56 -19.00 -14.95 -10.67
C LYS A 56 -18.64 -16.42 -10.36
N TYR A 57 -17.38 -16.84 -10.64
CA TYR A 57 -16.90 -18.17 -10.26
C TYR A 57 -16.81 -18.35 -8.75
N VAL A 58 -16.43 -17.31 -8.01
CA VAL A 58 -16.43 -17.31 -6.54
C VAL A 58 -17.87 -17.43 -6.01
N PHE A 59 -18.84 -16.74 -6.64
CA PHE A 59 -20.28 -16.88 -6.29
C PHE A 59 -20.88 -18.23 -6.65
N PHE A 60 -20.50 -18.77 -7.79
CA PHE A 60 -20.93 -20.12 -8.17
C PHE A 60 -20.41 -21.17 -7.18
N TYR A 61 -19.29 -20.86 -6.50
CA TYR A 61 -18.76 -21.65 -5.40
C TYR A 61 -19.68 -21.62 -4.18
N GLU A 62 -20.24 -20.47 -3.80
CA GLU A 62 -21.22 -20.36 -2.71
C GLU A 62 -22.53 -21.12 -3.05
N GLU A 63 -23.01 -20.99 -4.28
CA GLU A 63 -24.19 -21.73 -4.75
C GLU A 63 -23.96 -23.25 -4.74
N LEU A 64 -22.75 -23.71 -5.04
CA LEU A 64 -22.37 -25.14 -4.93
C LEU A 64 -22.26 -25.62 -3.48
N ILE A 65 -21.91 -24.75 -2.55
CA ILE A 65 -21.90 -25.05 -1.10
C ILE A 65 -23.34 -25.19 -0.60
N GLU A 66 -24.25 -24.26 -0.95
CA GLU A 66 -25.66 -24.32 -0.57
C GLU A 66 -26.35 -25.58 -1.13
N LEU A 67 -25.91 -26.06 -2.30
CA LEU A 67 -26.36 -27.32 -2.89
C LEU A 67 -25.74 -28.58 -2.24
N GLY A 68 -24.90 -28.43 -1.22
CA GLY A 68 -24.24 -29.55 -0.50
C GLY A 68 -23.21 -30.30 -1.35
N LYS A 69 -22.76 -29.73 -2.47
CA LYS A 69 -21.76 -30.34 -3.37
C LYS A 69 -20.32 -30.03 -2.98
N LEU A 70 -20.09 -29.01 -2.16
CA LEU A 70 -18.78 -28.61 -1.61
C LEU A 70 -18.91 -28.35 -0.11
N GLU A 71 -17.85 -28.64 0.63
CA GLU A 71 -17.75 -28.25 2.04
C GLU A 71 -17.61 -26.72 2.13
N SER A 72 -18.33 -26.10 3.08
CA SER A 72 -18.23 -24.67 3.33
C SER A 72 -16.83 -24.32 3.83
N LEU A 73 -16.21 -23.31 3.23
CA LEU A 73 -14.98 -22.73 3.79
C LEU A 73 -15.33 -22.04 5.09
N GLU A 74 -14.63 -22.41 6.16
CA GLU A 74 -14.76 -21.72 7.43
C GLU A 74 -14.20 -20.29 7.34
N TRP A 75 -14.92 -19.34 7.91
CA TRP A 75 -14.44 -17.96 8.03
C TRP A 75 -13.23 -17.91 8.96
N VAL A 76 -12.12 -17.42 8.45
CA VAL A 76 -10.89 -17.25 9.20
C VAL A 76 -10.70 -15.77 9.54
N GLU A 77 -10.65 -15.46 10.83
CA GLU A 77 -10.37 -14.10 11.28
C GLU A 77 -9.01 -13.60 10.77
N THR A 78 -8.91 -12.28 10.53
CA THR A 78 -7.67 -11.66 10.04
C THR A 78 -6.47 -11.90 10.96
N GLY A 79 -6.71 -12.10 12.26
CA GLY A 79 -5.69 -12.44 13.23
C GLY A 79 -5.06 -13.83 13.02
N ALA A 80 -5.74 -14.73 12.31
CA ALA A 80 -5.23 -16.06 11.94
C ALA A 80 -4.56 -16.05 10.54
N TRP A 81 -4.66 -14.96 9.80
CA TRP A 81 -3.93 -14.82 8.54
C TRP A 81 -2.42 -14.74 8.83
N GLY A 82 -1.62 -15.39 8.00
CA GLY A 82 -0.19 -15.46 8.29
C GLY A 82 0.68 -15.74 7.07
N GLY A 83 1.98 -15.84 7.37
CA GLY A 83 2.99 -16.17 6.39
C GLY A 83 3.17 -15.12 5.30
N LEU A 84 3.59 -15.56 4.13
CA LEU A 84 3.92 -14.72 2.99
C LEU A 84 2.71 -13.95 2.45
N SER A 85 1.51 -14.52 2.53
CA SER A 85 0.28 -13.86 2.10
C SER A 85 0.02 -12.58 2.89
N LEU A 86 0.20 -12.60 4.21
CA LEU A 86 0.05 -11.43 5.06
C LEU A 86 1.12 -10.37 4.76
N THR A 87 2.37 -10.77 4.51
CA THR A 87 3.44 -9.87 4.06
C THR A 87 3.05 -9.13 2.79
N PHE A 88 2.50 -9.83 1.79
CA PHE A 88 2.05 -9.21 0.55
C PHE A 88 0.83 -8.31 0.73
N ILE A 89 -0.16 -8.73 1.52
CA ILE A 89 -1.37 -7.93 1.79
C ILE A 89 -0.99 -6.61 2.44
N VAL A 90 -0.21 -6.66 3.53
CA VAL A 90 0.24 -5.45 4.23
C VAL A 90 1.04 -4.55 3.31
N SER A 91 2.04 -5.10 2.60
CA SER A 91 2.87 -4.33 1.68
C SER A 91 2.03 -3.65 0.59
N PHE A 92 1.13 -4.40 -0.04
CA PHE A 92 0.30 -3.90 -1.14
C PHE A 92 -0.60 -2.74 -0.70
N PHE A 93 -1.33 -2.91 0.39
CA PHE A 93 -2.21 -1.85 0.87
C PHE A 93 -1.44 -0.64 1.37
N CYS A 94 -0.34 -0.85 2.10
CA CYS A 94 0.50 0.26 2.55
C CYS A 94 1.07 1.06 1.37
N LEU A 95 1.54 0.41 0.29
CA LEU A 95 2.03 1.08 -0.92
C LEU A 95 0.96 1.94 -1.59
N ILE A 96 -0.27 1.41 -1.69
CA ILE A 96 -1.40 2.14 -2.28
C ILE A 96 -1.75 3.38 -1.47
N PHE A 97 -1.74 3.29 -0.13
CA PHE A 97 -2.17 4.40 0.71
C PHE A 97 -1.06 5.41 1.01
N CYS A 98 0.20 4.97 1.19
CA CYS A 98 1.29 5.89 1.53
C CYS A 98 1.63 6.85 0.38
N PHE A 99 1.51 6.42 -0.87
CA PHE A 99 1.87 7.26 -2.02
C PHE A 99 0.99 8.52 -2.17
N PRO A 100 -0.36 8.43 -2.24
CA PRO A 100 -1.20 9.62 -2.36
C PRO A 100 -1.10 10.52 -1.12
N VAL A 101 -1.05 9.95 0.09
CA VAL A 101 -0.89 10.75 1.32
C VAL A 101 0.45 11.48 1.30
N GLY A 102 1.55 10.80 0.95
CA GLY A 102 2.87 11.40 0.82
C GLY A 102 2.93 12.51 -0.25
N LEU A 103 2.24 12.31 -1.37
CA LEU A 103 2.12 13.33 -2.41
C LEU A 103 1.43 14.60 -1.89
N PHE A 104 0.29 14.46 -1.24
CA PHE A 104 -0.42 15.60 -0.65
C PHE A 104 0.39 16.31 0.43
N LEU A 105 1.07 15.57 1.30
CA LEU A 105 1.94 16.13 2.33
C LEU A 105 3.12 16.89 1.72
N SER A 106 3.72 16.38 0.65
CA SER A 106 4.84 17.05 -0.03
C SER A 106 4.42 18.39 -0.65
N LEU A 107 3.22 18.45 -1.27
CA LEU A 107 2.64 19.67 -1.80
C LEU A 107 2.22 20.62 -0.67
N GLY A 108 1.62 20.09 0.40
CA GLY A 108 1.23 20.87 1.57
C GLY A 108 2.42 21.55 2.25
N ARG A 109 3.55 20.85 2.40
CA ARG A 109 4.80 21.41 2.96
C ARG A 109 5.33 22.60 2.13
N ARG A 110 5.00 22.68 0.85
CA ARG A 110 5.39 23.76 -0.06
C ARG A 110 4.29 24.79 -0.31
N SER A 111 3.16 24.66 0.35
CA SER A 111 2.03 25.57 0.20
C SER A 111 2.35 26.96 0.75
N ASP A 112 1.80 27.98 0.10
CA ASP A 112 1.85 29.36 0.57
C ASP A 112 0.85 29.60 1.74
N LEU A 113 -0.09 28.66 1.96
CA LEU A 113 -1.03 28.71 3.07
C LEU A 113 -0.37 28.22 4.36
N PRO A 114 -0.17 29.10 5.36
CA PRO A 114 0.64 28.77 6.54
C PRO A 114 0.07 27.59 7.33
N ILE A 115 -1.25 27.48 7.46
CA ILE A 115 -1.91 26.39 8.21
C ILE A 115 -1.57 25.04 7.55
N ILE A 116 -1.78 24.90 6.24
CA ILE A 116 -1.51 23.65 5.51
C ILE A 116 -0.03 23.29 5.60
N LYS A 117 0.84 24.29 5.43
CA LYS A 117 2.29 24.13 5.51
C LYS A 117 2.73 23.59 6.87
N TYR A 118 2.32 24.23 7.96
CA TYR A 118 2.75 23.83 9.31
C TYR A 118 2.16 22.49 9.74
N ILE A 119 0.91 22.18 9.38
CA ILE A 119 0.32 20.85 9.62
C ILE A 119 1.11 19.78 8.87
N SER A 120 1.42 20.00 7.58
CA SER A 120 2.19 19.04 6.79
C SER A 120 3.61 18.85 7.34
N ILE A 121 4.28 19.92 7.75
CA ILE A 121 5.61 19.87 8.38
C ILE A 121 5.53 19.06 9.67
N GLY A 122 4.61 19.43 10.57
CA GLY A 122 4.44 18.77 11.88
C GLY A 122 4.15 17.29 11.72
N PHE A 123 3.28 16.92 10.77
CA PHE A 123 2.99 15.52 10.45
C PHE A 123 4.26 14.78 10.01
N ILE A 124 4.97 15.30 9.02
CA ILE A 124 6.16 14.64 8.46
C ILE A 124 7.25 14.47 9.52
N GLU A 125 7.56 15.53 10.28
CA GLU A 125 8.59 15.48 11.31
C GLU A 125 8.21 14.54 12.47
N PHE A 126 6.93 14.55 12.89
CA PHE A 126 6.44 13.64 13.92
C PHE A 126 6.63 12.16 13.53
N TRP A 127 6.09 11.76 12.36
CA TRP A 127 6.15 10.37 11.93
C TRP A 127 7.57 9.88 11.63
N ARG A 128 8.46 10.76 11.19
CA ARG A 128 9.88 10.43 10.97
C ARG A 128 10.71 10.46 12.23
N GLY A 129 10.24 11.09 13.29
CA GLY A 129 10.89 11.16 14.58
C GLY A 129 10.59 9.98 15.51
N VAL A 130 9.56 9.18 15.22
CA VAL A 130 9.12 8.06 16.05
C VAL A 130 9.53 6.73 15.39
N PRO A 131 10.08 5.75 16.12
CA PRO A 131 10.37 4.42 15.57
C PRO A 131 9.10 3.70 15.12
N LEU A 132 9.15 2.98 13.99
CA LEU A 132 7.98 2.25 13.46
C LEU A 132 7.41 1.25 14.47
N ILE A 133 8.26 0.57 15.24
CA ILE A 133 7.79 -0.38 16.26
C ILE A 133 6.88 0.28 17.30
N THR A 134 7.21 1.51 17.71
CA THR A 134 6.39 2.30 18.65
C THR A 134 5.03 2.64 18.02
N VAL A 135 5.03 3.04 16.75
CA VAL A 135 3.82 3.33 15.99
C VAL A 135 2.91 2.10 15.91
N LEU A 136 3.47 0.92 15.61
CA LEU A 136 2.74 -0.33 15.57
C LEU A 136 2.10 -0.67 16.93
N PHE A 137 2.87 -0.52 18.00
CA PHE A 137 2.37 -0.74 19.35
C PHE A 137 1.24 0.25 19.71
N MET A 138 1.41 1.53 19.40
CA MET A 138 0.37 2.54 19.61
C MET A 138 -0.91 2.22 18.84
N SER A 139 -0.79 1.83 17.58
CA SER A 139 -1.96 1.51 16.75
C SER A 139 -2.69 0.23 17.20
N SER A 140 -1.94 -0.75 17.68
CA SER A 140 -2.50 -2.05 18.06
C SER A 140 -3.05 -2.08 19.48
N VAL A 141 -2.36 -1.47 20.45
CA VAL A 141 -2.66 -1.55 21.89
C VAL A 141 -3.32 -0.27 22.40
N MET A 142 -2.70 0.90 22.13
CA MET A 142 -3.19 2.16 22.70
C MET A 142 -4.42 2.69 21.99
N PHE A 143 -4.44 2.66 20.67
CA PHE A 143 -5.55 3.23 19.89
C PHE A 143 -6.92 2.64 20.24
N PRO A 144 -7.11 1.31 20.43
CA PRO A 144 -8.39 0.77 20.86
C PRO A 144 -8.91 1.31 22.20
N MET A 145 -8.02 1.73 23.09
CA MET A 145 -8.40 2.27 24.40
C MET A 145 -9.13 3.63 24.30
N PHE A 146 -8.97 4.31 23.17
CA PHE A 146 -9.64 5.59 22.90
C PHE A 146 -10.93 5.44 22.09
N LEU A 147 -11.24 4.22 21.63
CA LEU A 147 -12.47 3.96 20.88
C LEU A 147 -13.66 3.77 21.83
N PRO A 148 -14.87 4.20 21.43
CA PRO A 148 -16.10 3.83 22.13
C PRO A 148 -16.24 2.33 22.24
N GLN A 149 -16.93 1.83 23.31
CA GLN A 149 -17.06 0.40 23.60
C GLN A 149 -17.73 -0.41 22.46
N ASP A 150 -18.56 0.24 21.67
CA ASP A 150 -19.31 -0.38 20.56
C ASP A 150 -18.54 -0.32 19.21
N MET A 151 -17.33 0.28 19.19
CA MET A 151 -16.56 0.46 17.96
C MET A 151 -15.35 -0.46 17.92
N PHE A 152 -15.41 -1.45 17.05
CA PHE A 152 -14.29 -2.36 16.81
C PHE A 152 -13.65 -2.08 15.43
N ILE A 153 -12.36 -1.83 15.42
CA ILE A 153 -11.56 -1.74 14.18
C ILE A 153 -10.59 -2.90 14.19
N ASP A 154 -10.62 -3.69 13.13
CA ASP A 154 -9.75 -4.85 12.98
C ASP A 154 -8.27 -4.50 13.15
N LYS A 155 -7.50 -5.39 13.78
CA LYS A 155 -6.08 -5.20 14.08
C LYS A 155 -5.25 -4.98 12.80
N LEU A 156 -5.51 -5.77 11.75
CA LEU A 156 -4.80 -5.68 10.47
C LEU A 156 -5.03 -4.32 9.83
N VAL A 157 -6.27 -3.81 9.86
CA VAL A 157 -6.61 -2.48 9.32
C VAL A 157 -5.86 -1.38 10.07
N ARG A 158 -5.82 -1.45 11.41
CA ARG A 158 -5.08 -0.47 12.23
C ARG A 158 -3.59 -0.46 11.89
N VAL A 159 -2.99 -1.62 11.71
CA VAL A 159 -1.58 -1.78 11.35
C VAL A 159 -1.32 -1.23 9.94
N ILE A 160 -2.17 -1.54 8.97
CA ILE A 160 -2.05 -1.00 7.60
C ILE A 160 -2.13 0.53 7.60
N ILE A 161 -3.07 1.12 8.33
CA ILE A 161 -3.18 2.58 8.45
C ILE A 161 -1.91 3.17 9.08
N ALA A 162 -1.44 2.59 10.17
CA ALA A 162 -0.27 3.07 10.90
C ALA A 162 1.00 3.06 10.04
N ILE A 163 1.30 1.93 9.38
CA ILE A 163 2.43 1.82 8.47
C ILE A 163 2.27 2.77 7.28
N SER A 164 1.05 2.89 6.72
CA SER A 164 0.81 3.78 5.59
C SER A 164 1.08 5.24 5.93
N LEU A 165 0.69 5.71 7.11
CA LEU A 165 0.94 7.08 7.57
C LEU A 165 2.43 7.29 7.85
N PHE A 166 3.10 6.31 8.43
CA PHE A 166 4.54 6.33 8.68
C PHE A 166 5.31 6.45 7.36
N GLU A 167 5.07 5.56 6.41
CA GLU A 167 5.73 5.55 5.10
C GLU A 167 5.37 6.77 4.25
N ALA A 168 4.16 7.32 4.39
CA ALA A 168 3.75 8.53 3.70
C ALA A 168 4.65 9.73 4.05
N ALA A 169 5.16 9.80 5.27
CA ALA A 169 6.08 10.85 5.66
C ALA A 169 7.44 10.75 4.93
N TYR A 170 7.94 9.53 4.71
CA TYR A 170 9.16 9.30 3.92
C TYR A 170 8.93 9.55 2.45
N VAL A 171 7.84 9.06 1.87
CA VAL A 171 7.45 9.35 0.49
C VAL A 171 7.30 10.85 0.25
N ALA A 172 6.72 11.59 1.20
CA ALA A 172 6.57 13.04 1.12
C ALA A 172 7.92 13.76 0.98
N GLU A 173 8.93 13.35 1.76
CA GLU A 173 10.27 13.93 1.68
C GLU A 173 10.99 13.59 0.37
N VAL A 174 10.84 12.37 -0.11
CA VAL A 174 11.39 11.96 -1.42
C VAL A 174 10.77 12.82 -2.54
N ILE A 175 9.45 12.95 -2.56
CA ILE A 175 8.76 13.77 -3.57
C ILE A 175 9.13 15.25 -3.42
N ARG A 176 9.25 15.77 -2.20
CA ARG A 176 9.71 17.13 -1.93
C ARG A 176 11.10 17.38 -2.53
N GLY A 177 12.01 16.43 -2.40
CA GLY A 177 13.32 16.48 -3.04
C GLY A 177 13.24 16.65 -4.56
N GLY A 178 12.37 15.87 -5.22
CA GLY A 178 12.11 16.00 -6.66
C GLY A 178 11.51 17.33 -7.05
N LEU A 179 10.54 17.83 -6.29
CA LEU A 179 9.95 19.15 -6.52
C LEU A 179 10.96 20.29 -6.38
N GLN A 180 11.96 20.13 -5.51
CA GLN A 180 13.02 21.11 -5.32
C GLN A 180 14.11 21.06 -6.42
N ALA A 181 14.31 19.89 -7.02
CA ALA A 181 15.30 19.69 -8.06
C ALA A 181 14.89 20.36 -9.41
N LEU A 182 13.60 20.69 -9.57
CA LEU A 182 13.13 21.34 -10.79
C LEU A 182 13.55 22.81 -10.85
N PRO A 183 14.01 23.31 -12.02
CA PRO A 183 14.34 24.71 -12.21
C PRO A 183 13.14 25.63 -11.97
N LYS A 184 13.36 26.77 -11.32
CA LYS A 184 12.30 27.78 -11.08
C LYS A 184 11.62 28.24 -12.36
N GLY A 185 12.33 28.29 -13.47
CA GLY A 185 11.79 28.65 -14.78
C GLY A 185 10.61 27.80 -15.25
N GLN A 186 10.51 26.52 -14.82
CA GLN A 186 9.34 25.69 -15.13
C GLN A 186 8.09 26.21 -14.42
N TYR A 187 8.22 26.65 -13.16
CA TYR A 187 7.13 27.25 -12.40
C TYR A 187 6.73 28.61 -12.98
N ASP A 188 7.71 29.44 -13.33
CA ASP A 188 7.46 30.78 -13.83
C ASP A 188 6.84 30.74 -15.23
N ALA A 189 7.33 29.88 -16.13
CA ALA A 189 6.76 29.68 -17.46
C ALA A 189 5.29 29.23 -17.40
N ALA A 190 4.99 28.24 -16.53
CA ALA A 190 3.61 27.78 -16.38
C ALA A 190 2.68 28.87 -15.79
N LYS A 191 3.18 29.70 -14.86
CA LYS A 191 2.43 30.83 -14.33
C LYS A 191 2.18 31.88 -15.41
N SER A 192 3.17 32.17 -16.26
CA SER A 192 3.04 33.13 -17.38
C SER A 192 1.99 32.69 -18.41
N LEU A 193 1.75 31.38 -18.54
CA LEU A 193 0.66 30.83 -19.35
C LEU A 193 -0.71 30.88 -18.64
N GLY A 194 -0.82 31.54 -17.48
CA GLY A 194 -2.07 31.67 -16.74
C GLY A 194 -2.53 30.37 -16.04
N MET A 195 -1.63 29.40 -15.83
CA MET A 195 -1.98 28.17 -15.15
C MET A 195 -2.21 28.38 -13.66
N GLY A 196 -3.41 28.04 -13.17
CA GLY A 196 -3.70 27.99 -11.74
C GLY A 196 -2.92 26.87 -11.03
N TYR A 197 -2.83 26.93 -9.71
CA TYR A 197 -2.02 26.04 -8.86
C TYR A 197 -2.13 24.55 -9.23
N TRP A 198 -3.34 24.02 -9.32
CA TRP A 198 -3.55 22.60 -9.61
C TRP A 198 -3.15 22.21 -11.03
N LYS A 199 -3.49 23.03 -12.04
CA LYS A 199 -3.08 22.76 -13.43
C LYS A 199 -1.58 22.77 -13.57
N LEU A 200 -0.91 23.75 -12.97
CA LEU A 200 0.54 23.87 -12.95
C LEU A 200 1.20 22.62 -12.33
N HIS A 201 0.74 22.20 -11.15
CA HIS A 201 1.34 21.04 -10.49
C HIS A 201 1.03 19.74 -11.21
N ILE A 202 -0.23 19.45 -11.56
CA ILE A 202 -0.63 18.16 -12.15
C ILE A 202 -0.07 17.97 -13.56
N LEU A 203 -0.08 19.02 -14.39
CA LEU A 203 0.27 18.87 -15.80
C LEU A 203 1.77 19.13 -16.10
N VAL A 204 2.43 19.95 -15.29
CA VAL A 204 3.82 20.38 -15.59
C VAL A 204 4.80 19.87 -14.53
N ILE A 205 4.58 20.19 -13.27
CA ILE A 205 5.57 20.02 -12.22
C ILE A 205 5.65 18.56 -11.73
N LEU A 206 4.52 17.97 -11.34
CA LEU A 206 4.50 16.61 -10.79
C LEU A 206 5.01 15.54 -11.77
N PRO A 207 4.64 15.55 -13.08
CA PRO A 207 5.16 14.55 -14.00
C PRO A 207 6.68 14.60 -14.15
N GLN A 208 7.28 15.80 -14.06
CA GLN A 208 8.72 15.98 -14.12
C GLN A 208 9.38 15.60 -12.78
N ALA A 209 8.85 16.08 -11.65
CA ALA A 209 9.38 15.79 -10.32
C ALA A 209 9.35 14.29 -10.01
N LEU A 210 8.24 13.61 -10.30
CA LEU A 210 8.09 12.18 -10.03
C LEU A 210 9.10 11.34 -10.82
N LYS A 211 9.41 11.69 -12.07
CA LYS A 211 10.46 11.01 -12.84
C LYS A 211 11.83 11.07 -12.16
N LEU A 212 12.17 12.20 -11.55
CA LEU A 212 13.45 12.38 -10.86
C LEU A 212 13.57 11.56 -9.57
N VAL A 213 12.45 11.24 -8.94
CA VAL A 213 12.42 10.57 -7.63
C VAL A 213 12.01 9.09 -7.69
N ILE A 214 11.82 8.54 -8.89
CA ILE A 214 11.52 7.09 -9.05
C ILE A 214 12.44 6.21 -8.20
N PRO A 215 13.80 6.38 -8.22
CA PRO A 215 14.68 5.54 -7.42
C PRO A 215 14.45 5.71 -5.91
N GLY A 216 14.22 6.95 -5.47
CA GLY A 216 13.94 7.25 -4.06
C GLY A 216 12.63 6.62 -3.59
N ILE A 217 11.55 6.72 -4.40
CA ILE A 217 10.26 6.09 -4.11
C ILE A 217 10.40 4.57 -4.05
N ALA A 218 11.12 3.98 -4.99
CA ALA A 218 11.35 2.54 -5.01
C ALA A 218 12.15 2.06 -3.79
N ASN A 219 13.13 2.84 -3.32
CA ASN A 219 13.86 2.54 -2.09
C ASN A 219 12.96 2.61 -0.85
N THR A 220 12.06 3.59 -0.76
CA THR A 220 11.05 3.64 0.30
C THR A 220 10.14 2.41 0.28
N PHE A 221 9.70 1.99 -0.90
CA PHE A 221 8.87 0.79 -1.06
C PHE A 221 9.62 -0.50 -0.69
N LEU A 222 10.90 -0.58 -1.03
CA LEU A 222 11.76 -1.69 -0.60
C LEU A 222 11.94 -1.72 0.92
N ALA A 223 12.06 -0.56 1.56
CA ALA A 223 12.12 -0.45 3.02
C ALA A 223 10.82 -0.96 3.65
N LEU A 224 9.66 -0.50 3.16
CA LEU A 224 8.34 -0.93 3.63
C LEU A 224 8.19 -2.47 3.62
N VAL A 225 8.59 -3.14 2.52
CA VAL A 225 8.52 -4.61 2.44
C VAL A 225 9.41 -5.26 3.50
N LYS A 226 10.60 -4.70 3.74
CA LYS A 226 11.54 -5.20 4.76
C LYS A 226 11.09 -4.89 6.19
N ASP A 227 10.20 -3.93 6.38
CA ASP A 227 9.66 -3.54 7.68
C ASP A 227 8.44 -4.38 8.07
N THR A 228 7.85 -5.15 7.15
CA THR A 228 6.73 -6.04 7.46
C THR A 228 7.00 -7.04 8.59
N PRO A 229 8.22 -7.58 8.80
CA PRO A 229 8.49 -8.44 9.96
C PRO A 229 8.21 -7.80 11.32
N LEU A 230 8.23 -6.48 11.41
CA LEU A 230 7.94 -5.78 12.67
C LEU A 230 6.48 -5.97 13.14
N ILE A 231 5.55 -6.32 12.25
CA ILE A 231 4.15 -6.56 12.63
C ILE A 231 3.96 -7.79 13.55
N PHE A 232 4.96 -8.68 13.61
CA PHE A 232 4.99 -9.77 14.58
C PHE A 232 4.85 -9.27 16.02
N VAL A 233 5.41 -8.11 16.35
CA VAL A 233 5.36 -7.52 17.71
C VAL A 233 3.92 -7.26 18.18
N VAL A 234 3.03 -7.00 17.26
CA VAL A 234 1.60 -6.79 17.55
C VAL A 234 0.76 -8.05 17.37
N GLY A 235 1.40 -9.21 17.17
CA GLY A 235 0.74 -10.52 17.08
C GLY A 235 0.07 -10.77 15.72
N LEU A 236 0.60 -10.20 14.64
CA LEU A 236 0.29 -10.57 13.26
C LEU A 236 1.43 -11.43 12.73
N LEU A 237 1.13 -12.68 12.38
CA LEU A 237 2.13 -13.70 12.07
C LEU A 237 2.47 -13.68 10.56
N GLU A 238 3.20 -12.68 10.10
CA GLU A 238 3.79 -12.68 8.76
C GLU A 238 4.85 -13.80 8.63
N ILE A 239 5.61 -13.86 7.54
CA ILE A 239 6.51 -14.98 7.26
C ILE A 239 7.52 -15.28 8.38
N VAL A 240 8.12 -14.24 9.00
CA VAL A 240 9.08 -14.41 10.11
C VAL A 240 8.33 -14.74 11.41
N GLY A 241 7.15 -14.17 11.61
CA GLY A 241 6.26 -14.49 12.73
C GLY A 241 5.80 -15.94 12.69
N MET A 242 5.39 -16.45 11.52
CA MET A 242 5.03 -17.86 11.33
C MET A 242 6.22 -18.80 11.58
N LEU A 243 7.40 -18.40 11.17
CA LEU A 243 8.62 -19.14 11.44
C LEU A 243 8.96 -19.19 12.93
N ASN A 244 8.76 -18.07 13.64
CA ASN A 244 8.91 -18.02 15.09
C ASN A 244 7.91 -18.95 15.81
N LEU A 245 6.69 -19.03 15.30
CA LEU A 245 5.69 -19.98 15.81
C LEU A 245 6.10 -21.43 15.50
N ALA A 246 6.52 -21.73 14.28
CA ALA A 246 6.95 -23.07 13.88
C ALA A 246 8.09 -23.61 14.77
N LYS A 247 9.04 -22.79 15.16
CA LYS A 247 10.15 -23.19 16.06
C LYS A 247 9.71 -23.68 17.42
N THR A 248 8.51 -23.34 17.88
CA THR A 248 7.96 -23.82 19.14
C THR A 248 7.31 -25.19 19.03
N ASN A 249 7.07 -25.68 17.81
CA ASN A 249 6.52 -27.00 17.55
C ASN A 249 7.60 -28.06 17.80
N PRO A 250 7.32 -29.14 18.59
CA PRO A 250 8.27 -30.21 18.85
C PRO A 250 8.89 -30.87 17.60
N GLU A 251 8.13 -30.93 16.49
CA GLU A 251 8.60 -31.50 15.22
C GLU A 251 9.69 -30.68 14.53
N TRP A 252 9.74 -29.37 14.82
CA TRP A 252 10.66 -28.39 14.20
C TRP A 252 11.73 -27.88 15.16
N LEU A 253 11.83 -28.48 16.35
CA LEU A 253 12.87 -28.14 17.33
C LEU A 253 14.25 -28.44 16.74
N GLY A 254 15.12 -27.44 16.75
CA GLY A 254 16.49 -27.52 16.20
C GLY A 254 16.67 -26.99 14.77
N PHE A 255 15.60 -26.82 14.00
CA PHE A 255 15.63 -26.37 12.59
C PHE A 255 15.43 -24.84 12.43
N ALA A 256 15.74 -24.07 13.46
CA ALA A 256 15.55 -22.61 13.43
C ALA A 256 16.39 -21.92 12.34
N MET A 257 17.63 -22.42 12.13
CA MET A 257 18.55 -21.83 11.14
C MET A 257 18.04 -22.01 9.73
N GLU A 258 17.58 -23.22 9.38
CA GLU A 258 17.02 -23.54 8.08
C GLU A 258 15.80 -22.68 7.77
N GLY A 259 14.93 -22.48 8.74
CA GLY A 259 13.78 -21.60 8.62
C GLY A 259 14.17 -20.14 8.36
N TYR A 260 15.15 -19.59 9.08
CA TYR A 260 15.62 -18.23 8.84
C TYR A 260 16.32 -18.08 7.49
N VAL A 261 17.09 -19.09 7.06
CA VAL A 261 17.69 -19.11 5.72
C VAL A 261 16.59 -19.09 4.64
N PHE A 262 15.54 -19.91 4.82
CA PHE A 262 14.39 -19.91 3.91
C PHE A 262 13.71 -18.53 3.83
N ALA A 263 13.36 -17.93 4.97
CA ALA A 263 12.74 -16.60 5.01
C ALA A 263 13.63 -15.53 4.37
N SER A 264 14.93 -15.58 4.63
CA SER A 264 15.92 -14.66 4.06
C SER A 264 16.00 -14.79 2.54
N LEU A 265 15.97 -16.02 2.00
CA LEU A 265 15.94 -16.26 0.55
C LEU A 265 14.65 -15.70 -0.08
N VAL A 266 13.49 -15.89 0.55
CA VAL A 266 12.23 -15.34 0.07
C VAL A 266 12.28 -13.82 0.00
N PHE A 267 12.70 -13.16 1.08
CA PHE A 267 12.86 -11.70 1.09
C PHE A 267 13.90 -11.22 0.08
N PHE A 268 15.00 -11.96 -0.07
CA PHE A 268 16.03 -11.63 -1.06
C PHE A 268 15.46 -11.65 -2.48
N ILE A 269 14.71 -12.69 -2.86
CA ILE A 269 14.10 -12.81 -4.19
C ILE A 269 13.13 -11.66 -4.45
N ILE A 270 12.25 -11.34 -3.48
CA ILE A 270 11.28 -10.25 -3.59
C ILE A 270 12.01 -8.90 -3.75
N CYS A 271 12.94 -8.61 -2.86
CA CYS A 271 13.69 -7.35 -2.88
C CYS A 271 14.57 -7.21 -4.12
N TYR A 272 15.17 -8.31 -4.59
CA TYR A 272 15.94 -8.32 -5.84
C TYR A 272 15.06 -8.03 -7.06
N ALA A 273 13.89 -8.66 -7.16
CA ALA A 273 12.95 -8.41 -8.23
C ALA A 273 12.48 -6.94 -8.24
N MET A 274 12.12 -6.40 -7.08
CA MET A 274 11.73 -5.00 -6.94
C MET A 274 12.87 -4.04 -7.30
N SER A 275 14.08 -4.30 -6.82
CA SER A 275 15.27 -3.49 -7.10
C SER A 275 15.60 -3.49 -8.61
N LYS A 276 15.56 -4.66 -9.25
CA LYS A 276 15.79 -4.79 -10.69
C LYS A 276 14.72 -4.04 -11.50
N TYR A 277 13.46 -4.13 -11.09
CA TYR A 277 12.38 -3.39 -11.71
C TYR A 277 12.58 -1.87 -11.58
N SER A 278 12.94 -1.40 -10.38
CA SER A 278 13.25 0.01 -10.11
C SER A 278 14.41 0.51 -10.98
N TYR A 279 15.49 -0.28 -11.08
CA TYR A 279 16.63 0.06 -11.92
C TYR A 279 16.24 0.20 -13.40
N ASN A 280 15.41 -0.71 -13.91
CA ASN A 280 14.91 -0.64 -15.28
C ASN A 280 14.04 0.61 -15.51
N LEU A 281 13.21 1.00 -14.53
CA LEU A 281 12.44 2.24 -14.60
C LEU A 281 13.35 3.47 -14.60
N GLU A 282 14.37 3.49 -13.74
CA GLU A 282 15.35 4.56 -13.70
C GLU A 282 16.04 4.75 -15.06
N GLN A 283 16.54 3.67 -15.65
CA GLN A 283 17.16 3.73 -16.97
C GLN A 283 16.20 4.24 -18.06
N LYS A 284 14.94 3.83 -18.01
CA LYS A 284 13.91 4.26 -18.98
C LYS A 284 13.57 5.74 -18.86
N TYR A 285 13.63 6.29 -17.66
CA TYR A 285 13.28 7.70 -17.39
C TYR A 285 14.51 8.61 -17.17
N LYS A 286 15.71 8.05 -17.33
CA LYS A 286 16.94 8.83 -17.30
C LYS A 286 16.91 9.81 -18.47
N THR A 287 16.68 11.08 -18.17
CA THR A 287 16.73 12.13 -19.18
C THR A 287 18.20 12.41 -19.41
N ASP A 288 18.65 12.28 -20.65
CA ASP A 288 19.99 12.75 -21.05
C ASP A 288 20.10 14.22 -20.65
N ARG A 289 21.04 14.52 -19.73
CA ARG A 289 21.41 15.87 -19.32
C ARG A 289 22.48 16.38 -20.21
#